data_3b72ed687a97e0c7f8c17acbcc6cf478
#
_entry.id   3b72ed687a97e0c7f8c17acbcc6cf478
#
_cell.length_a   1.000
_cell.length_b   1.000
_cell.length_c   1.000
_cell.angle_alpha   90.00
_cell.angle_beta   90.00
_cell.angle_gamma   90.00
#
_symmetry.space_group_name_H-M   'P 1'
#
loop_
_entity.id
_entity.type
_entity.pdbx_description
1 polymer ?
#
loop_
_entity_poly.entity_id
_entity_poly.type
_entity_poly.pdbx_seq_one_letter_code
_entity_poly.pdbx_strand_id
1 'polypeptide(L)'
;AMLRGTGVHAGAEHNFEQKIESHEDLPSDDIVGAAVAGFEEAVAGGYSLTDDEAEKNVKDVIGEQKDVVVDMAKLHAAEQAPDYQPVAVEQYVRLELPDHPRDLVGVIDLMDDQDRVIDFKTAGRKKSQTDADTSTQLTVYAAAHKRLTGRDATEVRLDTVVKTKTKTTRDVVSSTRGAADFDALANRVNVITHAIESGTFTPATPGTWWCSQKFCGYWGTCP
;
A
#
# COMPACT_ATOMS: atom_id res chain seq x y z
N ALA A 1 -1.34 -6.27 11.81
CA ALA A 1 -1.83 -6.03 10.44
C ALA A 1 -0.68 -5.60 9.51
N MET A 2 0.16 -4.65 9.90
CA MET A 2 1.28 -4.16 9.06
C MET A 2 2.22 -5.28 8.64
N LEU A 3 2.71 -6.09 9.55
CA LEU A 3 3.64 -7.19 9.27
C LEU A 3 3.13 -8.19 8.23
N ARG A 4 1.81 -8.48 8.24
CA ARG A 4 1.20 -9.32 7.19
C ARG A 4 1.30 -8.67 5.81
N GLY A 5 1.05 -7.35 5.74
CA GLY A 5 1.22 -6.60 4.51
C GLY A 5 2.65 -6.72 3.98
N THR A 6 3.64 -6.45 4.82
CA THR A 6 5.06 -6.57 4.46
C THR A 6 5.39 -7.95 3.89
N GLY A 7 4.93 -9.03 4.54
CA GLY A 7 5.17 -10.38 4.03
C GLY A 7 4.53 -10.62 2.66
N VAL A 8 3.26 -10.24 2.47
CA VAL A 8 2.58 -10.45 1.18
C VAL A 8 3.23 -9.63 0.07
N HIS A 9 3.63 -8.38 0.35
CA HIS A 9 4.35 -7.54 -0.61
C HIS A 9 5.71 -8.15 -0.99
N ALA A 10 6.48 -8.69 -0.04
CA ALA A 10 7.74 -9.37 -0.34
C ALA A 10 7.55 -10.58 -1.29
N GLY A 11 6.46 -11.34 -1.14
CA GLY A 11 6.13 -12.42 -2.07
C GLY A 11 5.75 -11.91 -3.46
N ALA A 12 4.98 -10.82 -3.51
CA ALA A 12 4.58 -10.19 -4.77
C ALA A 12 5.79 -9.58 -5.50
N GLU A 13 6.63 -8.82 -4.80
CA GLU A 13 7.88 -8.25 -5.30
C GLU A 13 8.77 -9.33 -5.91
N HIS A 14 9.06 -10.39 -5.15
CA HIS A 14 9.88 -11.51 -5.62
C HIS A 14 9.36 -12.14 -6.92
N ASN A 15 8.05 -12.33 -7.04
CA ASN A 15 7.44 -12.84 -8.26
C ASN A 15 7.53 -11.85 -9.41
N PHE A 16 7.16 -10.62 -9.17
CA PHE A 16 7.04 -9.64 -10.23
C PHE A 16 8.38 -9.14 -10.75
N GLU A 17 9.41 -9.05 -9.91
CA GLU A 17 10.75 -8.67 -10.35
C GLU A 17 11.29 -9.62 -11.43
N GLN A 18 11.22 -10.92 -11.21
CA GLN A 18 11.66 -11.89 -12.21
C GLN A 18 10.72 -11.97 -13.42
N LYS A 19 9.39 -11.69 -13.22
CA LYS A 19 8.38 -11.71 -14.28
C LYS A 19 8.58 -10.59 -15.30
N ILE A 20 9.27 -9.51 -14.97
CA ILE A 20 9.65 -8.47 -15.95
C ILE A 20 10.36 -9.08 -17.15
N GLU A 21 11.29 -10.00 -16.91
CA GLU A 21 12.09 -10.63 -17.96
C GLU A 21 11.51 -11.96 -18.43
N SER A 22 11.03 -12.82 -17.52
CA SER A 22 10.55 -14.15 -17.83
C SER A 22 9.18 -14.19 -18.49
N HIS A 23 8.33 -13.18 -18.20
CA HIS A 23 6.90 -13.14 -18.55
C HIS A 23 6.07 -14.30 -17.95
N GLU A 24 6.61 -15.01 -16.99
CA GLU A 24 5.97 -16.14 -16.32
C GLU A 24 5.95 -15.94 -14.81
N ASP A 25 4.88 -16.36 -14.15
CA ASP A 25 4.82 -16.36 -12.71
C ASP A 25 5.68 -17.47 -12.10
N LEU A 26 6.29 -17.20 -10.95
CA LEU A 26 6.93 -18.22 -10.15
C LEU A 26 5.94 -19.27 -9.65
N PRO A 27 6.40 -20.49 -9.33
CA PRO A 27 5.59 -21.46 -8.61
C PRO A 27 5.01 -20.85 -7.32
N SER A 28 3.77 -21.19 -7.02
CA SER A 28 3.08 -20.64 -5.84
C SER A 28 3.86 -20.83 -4.54
N ASP A 29 4.58 -21.97 -4.41
CA ASP A 29 5.37 -22.27 -3.21
C ASP A 29 6.57 -21.32 -3.05
N ASP A 30 7.18 -20.86 -4.15
CA ASP A 30 8.28 -19.90 -4.13
C ASP A 30 7.77 -18.51 -3.69
N ILE A 31 6.63 -18.07 -4.23
CA ILE A 31 5.97 -16.83 -3.83
C ILE A 31 5.60 -16.85 -2.33
N VAL A 32 5.02 -17.96 -1.88
CA VAL A 32 4.66 -18.17 -0.47
C VAL A 32 5.90 -18.19 0.41
N GLY A 33 6.98 -18.84 -0.05
CA GLY A 33 8.26 -18.88 0.65
C GLY A 33 8.85 -17.50 0.88
N ALA A 34 8.86 -16.65 -0.16
CA ALA A 34 9.32 -15.26 -0.08
C ALA A 34 8.41 -14.42 0.85
N ALA A 35 7.09 -14.61 0.77
CA ALA A 35 6.14 -13.92 1.65
C ALA A 35 6.34 -14.26 3.13
N VAL A 36 6.61 -15.53 3.43
CA VAL A 36 6.89 -15.99 4.79
C VAL A 36 8.22 -15.43 5.29
N ALA A 37 9.27 -15.45 4.46
CA ALA A 37 10.58 -14.89 4.80
C ALA A 37 10.47 -13.38 5.11
N GLY A 38 9.80 -12.60 4.28
CA GLY A 38 9.57 -11.17 4.51
C GLY A 38 8.74 -10.88 5.77
N PHE A 39 7.77 -11.75 6.10
CA PHE A 39 7.04 -11.66 7.37
C PHE A 39 7.94 -11.92 8.56
N GLU A 40 8.77 -12.98 8.51
CA GLU A 40 9.68 -13.34 9.61
C GLU A 40 10.75 -12.26 9.84
N GLU A 41 11.29 -11.68 8.77
CA GLU A 41 12.21 -10.55 8.85
C GLU A 41 11.54 -9.32 9.50
N ALA A 42 10.33 -8.99 9.10
CA ALA A 42 9.58 -7.90 9.70
C ALA A 42 9.28 -8.14 11.20
N VAL A 43 8.98 -9.38 11.59
CA VAL A 43 8.84 -9.77 13.01
C VAL A 43 10.15 -9.59 13.76
N ALA A 44 11.28 -10.01 13.18
CA ALA A 44 12.61 -9.86 13.78
C ALA A 44 13.00 -8.37 13.94
N GLY A 45 12.55 -7.50 13.04
CA GLY A 45 12.73 -6.04 13.11
C GLY A 45 11.94 -5.36 14.23
N GLY A 46 10.97 -6.05 14.83
CA GLY A 46 10.16 -5.57 15.94
C GLY A 46 8.66 -5.48 15.61
N TYR A 47 7.85 -5.64 16.64
CA TYR A 47 6.39 -5.61 16.52
C TYR A 47 5.73 -5.04 17.77
N SER A 48 4.47 -4.61 17.61
CA SER A 48 3.60 -4.24 18.71
C SER A 48 2.36 -5.11 18.70
N LEU A 49 2.00 -5.65 19.84
CA LEU A 49 0.77 -6.40 20.04
C LEU A 49 -0.37 -5.44 20.39
N THR A 50 -1.59 -5.77 19.96
CA THR A 50 -2.80 -5.13 20.49
C THR A 50 -3.05 -5.64 21.91
N ASP A 51 -3.89 -4.93 22.67
CA ASP A 51 -4.21 -5.32 24.05
C ASP A 51 -4.74 -6.76 24.13
N ASP A 52 -5.63 -7.16 23.22
CA ASP A 52 -6.17 -8.52 23.11
C ASP A 52 -5.11 -9.57 22.74
N GLU A 53 -4.10 -9.18 21.92
CA GLU A 53 -2.99 -10.07 21.54
C GLU A 53 -1.96 -10.20 22.66
N ALA A 54 -1.79 -9.16 23.48
CA ALA A 54 -0.85 -9.17 24.61
C ALA A 54 -1.27 -10.14 25.74
N GLU A 55 -2.55 -10.50 25.80
CA GLU A 55 -3.08 -11.50 26.73
C GLU A 55 -2.80 -12.96 26.29
N LYS A 56 -2.36 -13.16 25.04
CA LYS A 56 -2.10 -14.48 24.45
C LYS A 56 -0.61 -14.83 24.48
N ASN A 57 -0.30 -16.11 24.22
CA ASN A 57 1.06 -16.52 23.97
C ASN A 57 1.57 -15.89 22.66
N VAL A 58 2.64 -15.13 22.73
CA VAL A 58 3.20 -14.39 21.59
C VAL A 58 3.56 -15.31 20.42
N LYS A 59 4.09 -16.52 20.71
CA LYS A 59 4.44 -17.47 19.65
C LYS A 59 3.21 -17.94 18.87
N ASP A 60 2.10 -18.16 19.58
CA ASP A 60 0.84 -18.57 18.96
C ASP A 60 0.27 -17.43 18.10
N VAL A 61 0.33 -16.19 18.60
CA VAL A 61 -0.09 -14.99 17.82
C VAL A 61 0.73 -14.86 16.55
N ILE A 62 2.06 -14.98 16.63
CA ILE A 62 2.93 -14.90 15.44
C ILE A 62 2.64 -16.06 14.49
N GLY A 63 2.43 -17.29 14.99
CA GLY A 63 2.05 -18.44 14.18
C GLY A 63 0.74 -18.22 13.41
N GLU A 64 -0.31 -17.78 14.10
CA GLU A 64 -1.60 -17.44 13.48
C GLU A 64 -1.44 -16.36 12.38
N GLN A 65 -0.61 -15.34 12.62
CA GLN A 65 -0.37 -14.27 11.64
C GLN A 65 0.41 -14.81 10.42
N LYS A 66 1.35 -15.72 10.63
CA LYS A 66 2.10 -16.38 9.55
C LYS A 66 1.18 -17.24 8.67
N ASP A 67 0.26 -18.00 9.26
CA ASP A 67 -0.73 -18.78 8.52
C ASP A 67 -1.61 -17.87 7.64
N VAL A 68 -1.97 -16.70 8.15
CA VAL A 68 -2.70 -15.69 7.36
C VAL A 68 -1.87 -15.17 6.18
N VAL A 69 -0.56 -14.96 6.36
CA VAL A 69 0.34 -14.56 5.25
C VAL A 69 0.39 -15.64 4.17
N VAL A 70 0.51 -16.91 4.57
CA VAL A 70 0.48 -18.06 3.64
C VAL A 70 -0.82 -18.08 2.82
N ASP A 71 -1.97 -17.94 3.48
CA ASP A 71 -3.27 -17.91 2.79
C ASP A 71 -3.38 -16.75 1.80
N MET A 72 -2.90 -15.56 2.20
CA MET A 72 -2.94 -14.37 1.36
C MET A 72 -1.98 -14.48 0.17
N ALA A 73 -0.76 -14.99 0.39
CA ALA A 73 0.23 -15.19 -0.67
C ALA A 73 -0.22 -16.25 -1.69
N LYS A 74 -0.87 -17.33 -1.25
CA LYS A 74 -1.50 -18.30 -2.15
C LYS A 74 -2.57 -17.68 -3.04
N LEU A 75 -3.40 -16.80 -2.47
CA LEU A 75 -4.41 -16.08 -3.26
C LEU A 75 -3.74 -15.12 -4.25
N HIS A 76 -2.70 -14.39 -3.81
CA HIS A 76 -1.92 -13.53 -4.68
C HIS A 76 -1.38 -14.32 -5.89
N ALA A 77 -0.72 -15.44 -5.65
CA ALA A 77 -0.18 -16.30 -6.71
C ALA A 77 -1.25 -16.83 -7.66
N ALA A 78 -2.44 -17.15 -7.14
CA ALA A 78 -3.52 -17.75 -7.94
C ALA A 78 -4.36 -16.73 -8.70
N GLU A 79 -4.58 -15.54 -8.16
CA GLU A 79 -5.59 -14.61 -8.68
C GLU A 79 -5.04 -13.22 -9.03
N GLN A 80 -4.00 -12.70 -8.33
CA GLN A 80 -3.46 -11.38 -8.63
C GLN A 80 -2.31 -11.46 -9.65
N ALA A 81 -1.34 -12.32 -9.40
CA ALA A 81 -0.13 -12.41 -10.20
C ALA A 81 -0.41 -12.67 -11.70
N PRO A 82 -1.34 -13.57 -12.10
CA PRO A 82 -1.62 -13.83 -13.50
C PRO A 82 -2.22 -12.64 -14.28
N ASP A 83 -2.82 -11.67 -13.59
CA ASP A 83 -3.50 -10.51 -14.22
C ASP A 83 -2.54 -9.42 -14.71
N TYR A 84 -1.27 -9.49 -14.31
CA TYR A 84 -0.32 -8.42 -14.55
C TYR A 84 0.94 -8.89 -15.26
N GLN A 85 1.35 -8.14 -16.29
CA GLN A 85 2.70 -8.21 -16.85
C GLN A 85 3.47 -6.97 -16.38
N PRO A 86 4.37 -7.11 -15.39
CA PRO A 86 5.06 -5.96 -14.82
C PRO A 86 6.04 -5.35 -15.81
N VAL A 87 6.17 -4.03 -15.78
CA VAL A 87 7.26 -3.27 -16.42
C VAL A 87 8.11 -2.55 -15.38
N ALA A 88 7.57 -2.32 -14.17
CA ALA A 88 8.32 -1.85 -13.01
C ALA A 88 7.66 -2.33 -11.72
N VAL A 89 8.49 -2.69 -10.74
CA VAL A 89 8.11 -3.24 -9.43
C VAL A 89 8.80 -2.43 -8.35
N GLU A 90 8.11 -2.14 -7.24
CA GLU A 90 8.63 -1.33 -6.12
C GLU A 90 9.38 -0.09 -6.61
N GLN A 91 8.78 0.58 -7.60
CA GLN A 91 9.44 1.70 -8.27
C GLN A 91 9.49 2.93 -7.36
N TYR A 92 10.67 3.29 -6.89
CA TYR A 92 10.87 4.56 -6.20
C TYR A 92 10.57 5.73 -7.14
N VAL A 93 9.77 6.66 -6.68
CA VAL A 93 9.39 7.85 -7.43
C VAL A 93 9.66 9.11 -6.63
N ARG A 94 10.08 10.15 -7.34
CA ARG A 94 10.25 11.51 -6.85
C ARG A 94 9.51 12.45 -7.79
N LEU A 95 8.44 13.04 -7.30
CA LEU A 95 7.62 13.97 -8.05
C LEU A 95 7.96 15.40 -7.60
N GLU A 96 8.67 16.10 -8.46
CA GLU A 96 8.90 17.53 -8.31
C GLU A 96 7.62 18.30 -8.68
N LEU A 97 7.19 19.18 -7.81
CA LEU A 97 6.04 20.04 -8.06
C LEU A 97 6.53 21.42 -8.51
N PRO A 98 5.99 22.02 -9.59
CA PRO A 98 6.38 23.33 -10.05
C PRO A 98 6.26 24.38 -8.93
N ASP A 99 7.29 25.19 -8.80
CA ASP A 99 7.36 26.30 -7.82
C ASP A 99 7.16 25.90 -6.35
N HIS A 100 7.41 24.61 -6.04
CA HIS A 100 7.26 24.09 -4.70
C HIS A 100 8.63 23.69 -4.10
N PRO A 101 8.91 24.03 -2.81
CA PRO A 101 10.22 23.78 -2.20
C PRO A 101 10.46 22.33 -1.79
N ARG A 102 9.47 21.46 -1.91
CA ARG A 102 9.54 20.06 -1.47
C ARG A 102 8.99 19.14 -2.54
N ASP A 103 9.60 17.98 -2.66
CA ASP A 103 9.15 16.92 -3.55
C ASP A 103 8.21 15.93 -2.82
N LEU A 104 7.33 15.30 -3.58
CA LEU A 104 6.64 14.12 -3.11
C LEU A 104 7.47 12.89 -3.47
N VAL A 105 7.66 12.01 -2.51
CA VAL A 105 8.34 10.74 -2.71
C VAL A 105 7.43 9.58 -2.37
N GLY A 106 7.63 8.45 -3.02
CA GLY A 106 6.88 7.23 -2.76
C GLY A 106 7.50 6.05 -3.48
N VAL A 107 6.88 4.90 -3.30
CA VAL A 107 7.20 3.66 -4.00
C VAL A 107 5.90 3.15 -4.61
N ILE A 108 5.89 2.92 -5.92
CA ILE A 108 4.77 2.32 -6.64
C ILE A 108 4.97 0.82 -6.62
N ASP A 109 4.01 0.06 -6.08
CA ASP A 109 4.14 -1.39 -5.96
C ASP A 109 4.30 -2.05 -7.33
N LEU A 110 3.46 -1.66 -8.32
CA LEU A 110 3.54 -2.20 -9.68
C LEU A 110 3.09 -1.19 -10.73
N MET A 111 3.83 -1.13 -11.83
CA MET A 111 3.38 -0.61 -13.12
C MET A 111 3.42 -1.74 -14.15
N ASP A 112 2.39 -1.87 -14.99
CA ASP A 112 2.30 -2.94 -15.97
C ASP A 112 2.35 -2.45 -17.43
N ASP A 113 2.38 -3.39 -18.36
CA ASP A 113 2.48 -3.16 -19.79
C ASP A 113 1.23 -2.50 -20.43
N GLN A 114 0.14 -2.38 -19.65
CA GLN A 114 -1.09 -1.68 -20.05
C GLN A 114 -1.15 -0.24 -19.52
N ASP A 115 -0.05 0.30 -19.02
CA ASP A 115 0.02 1.60 -18.33
C ASP A 115 -0.92 1.69 -17.11
N ARG A 116 -1.18 0.56 -16.43
CA ARG A 116 -1.91 0.54 -15.17
C ARG A 116 -0.93 0.75 -14.01
N VAL A 117 -1.38 1.46 -13.00
CA VAL A 117 -0.67 1.64 -11.72
C VAL A 117 -1.42 0.89 -10.64
N ILE A 118 -0.79 -0.09 -10.05
CA ILE A 118 -1.40 -0.99 -9.09
C ILE A 118 -0.77 -0.78 -7.72
N ASP A 119 -1.61 -0.63 -6.71
CA ASP A 119 -1.26 -0.58 -5.30
C ASP A 119 -1.89 -1.79 -4.61
N PHE A 120 -1.04 -2.72 -4.16
CA PHE A 120 -1.47 -3.94 -3.50
C PHE A 120 -1.79 -3.66 -2.03
N LYS A 121 -2.90 -4.22 -1.56
CA LYS A 121 -3.33 -4.06 -0.18
C LYS A 121 -3.69 -5.39 0.45
N THR A 122 -3.45 -5.49 1.75
CA THR A 122 -3.98 -6.56 2.59
C THR A 122 -4.96 -5.96 3.59
N ALA A 123 -6.17 -6.51 3.69
CA ALA A 123 -7.22 -5.93 4.53
C ALA A 123 -8.14 -6.99 5.14
N GLY A 124 -8.87 -6.60 6.19
CA GLY A 124 -9.95 -7.41 6.76
C GLY A 124 -11.31 -7.17 6.09
N ARG A 125 -11.42 -6.16 5.24
CA ARG A 125 -12.65 -5.79 4.52
C ARG A 125 -12.32 -5.29 3.12
N LYS A 126 -13.31 -5.38 2.24
CA LYS A 126 -13.24 -4.84 0.88
C LYS A 126 -13.05 -3.32 0.87
N LYS A 127 -12.44 -2.84 -0.19
CA LYS A 127 -12.37 -1.41 -0.49
C LYS A 127 -13.65 -0.95 -1.20
N SER A 128 -14.04 0.30 -0.97
CA SER A 128 -15.13 0.93 -1.71
C SER A 128 -14.61 1.66 -2.94
N GLN A 129 -15.48 1.96 -3.91
CA GLN A 129 -15.14 2.80 -5.05
C GLN A 129 -14.60 4.16 -4.58
N THR A 130 -15.20 4.74 -3.54
CA THR A 130 -14.75 6.00 -2.93
C THR A 130 -13.32 5.91 -2.41
N ASP A 131 -12.88 4.75 -1.87
CA ASP A 131 -11.50 4.57 -1.42
C ASP A 131 -10.51 4.73 -2.60
N ALA A 132 -10.84 4.25 -3.80
CA ALA A 132 -10.03 4.43 -4.98
C ALA A 132 -10.13 5.87 -5.53
N ASP A 133 -11.35 6.41 -5.66
CA ASP A 133 -11.59 7.72 -6.26
C ASP A 133 -10.96 8.86 -5.47
N THR A 134 -10.94 8.76 -4.13
CA THR A 134 -10.40 9.81 -3.25
C THR A 134 -8.98 9.55 -2.76
N SER A 135 -8.32 8.48 -3.20
CA SER A 135 -6.97 8.13 -2.76
C SER A 135 -5.94 9.15 -3.23
N THR A 136 -5.36 9.88 -2.29
CA THR A 136 -4.22 10.77 -2.57
C THR A 136 -3.00 9.98 -3.02
N GLN A 137 -2.76 8.78 -2.46
CA GLN A 137 -1.66 7.90 -2.85
C GLN A 137 -1.75 7.54 -4.33
N LEU A 138 -2.91 7.08 -4.79
CA LEU A 138 -3.12 6.75 -6.21
C LEU A 138 -2.98 7.98 -7.12
N THR A 139 -3.34 9.17 -6.64
CA THR A 139 -3.14 10.41 -7.42
C THR A 139 -1.65 10.75 -7.56
N VAL A 140 -0.86 10.60 -6.48
CA VAL A 140 0.61 10.76 -6.54
C VAL A 140 1.22 9.75 -7.50
N TYR A 141 0.80 8.50 -7.44
CA TYR A 141 1.33 7.44 -8.29
C TYR A 141 0.98 7.66 -9.77
N ALA A 142 -0.24 8.09 -10.09
CA ALA A 142 -0.60 8.45 -11.47
C ALA A 142 0.24 9.62 -12.01
N ALA A 143 0.47 10.65 -11.19
CA ALA A 143 1.32 11.77 -11.56
C ALA A 143 2.79 11.34 -11.77
N ALA A 144 3.29 10.45 -10.91
CA ALA A 144 4.62 9.89 -11.03
C ALA A 144 4.77 9.00 -12.27
N HIS A 145 3.77 8.15 -12.57
CA HIS A 145 3.71 7.36 -13.81
C HIS A 145 3.82 8.26 -15.04
N LYS A 146 3.00 9.32 -15.11
CA LYS A 146 3.05 10.28 -16.21
C LYS A 146 4.41 10.96 -16.33
N ARG A 147 5.04 11.28 -15.21
CA ARG A 147 6.40 11.89 -15.19
C ARG A 147 7.47 10.93 -15.71
N LEU A 148 7.37 9.65 -15.38
CA LEU A 148 8.33 8.62 -15.78
C LEU A 148 8.17 8.19 -17.23
N THR A 149 6.93 8.02 -17.68
CA THR A 149 6.61 7.41 -18.99
C THR A 149 6.22 8.42 -20.07
N GLY A 150 5.85 9.63 -19.70
CA GLY A 150 5.24 10.64 -20.59
C GLY A 150 3.78 10.35 -20.95
N ARG A 151 3.19 9.28 -20.44
CA ARG A 151 1.81 8.85 -20.70
C ARG A 151 0.96 8.93 -19.43
N ASP A 152 -0.33 9.20 -19.62
CA ASP A 152 -1.28 9.08 -18.52
C ASP A 152 -1.48 7.59 -18.18
N ALA A 153 -1.62 7.28 -16.89
CA ALA A 153 -2.02 5.94 -16.47
C ALA A 153 -3.43 5.64 -17.00
N THR A 154 -3.63 4.48 -17.61
CA THR A 154 -4.94 4.05 -18.11
C THR A 154 -5.92 3.84 -16.97
N GLU A 155 -5.43 3.35 -15.85
CA GLU A 155 -6.16 3.30 -14.57
C GLU A 155 -5.18 3.26 -13.39
N VAL A 156 -5.67 3.65 -12.22
CA VAL A 156 -5.03 3.44 -10.92
C VAL A 156 -5.88 2.46 -10.11
N ARG A 157 -5.25 1.48 -9.48
CA ARG A 157 -5.95 0.32 -8.94
C ARG A 157 -5.55 0.03 -7.50
N LEU A 158 -6.54 -0.20 -6.63
CA LEU A 158 -6.34 -0.90 -5.37
C LEU A 158 -6.68 -2.36 -5.59
N ASP A 159 -5.70 -3.22 -5.56
CA ASP A 159 -5.89 -4.66 -5.66
C ASP A 159 -5.65 -5.30 -4.28
N THR A 160 -6.72 -5.71 -3.64
CA THR A 160 -6.73 -6.04 -2.22
C THR A 160 -6.94 -7.52 -1.99
N VAL A 161 -6.03 -8.15 -1.26
CA VAL A 161 -6.29 -9.46 -0.64
C VAL A 161 -7.04 -9.24 0.67
N VAL A 162 -8.28 -9.69 0.70
CA VAL A 162 -9.18 -9.53 1.85
C VAL A 162 -9.25 -10.83 2.64
N LYS A 163 -8.76 -10.82 3.88
CA LYS A 163 -8.85 -11.94 4.81
C LYS A 163 -9.91 -11.69 5.86
N THR A 164 -11.01 -12.40 5.76
CA THR A 164 -12.03 -12.48 6.80
C THR A 164 -11.78 -13.68 7.71
N LYS A 165 -12.61 -13.87 8.73
CA LYS A 165 -12.51 -15.04 9.62
C LYS A 165 -12.63 -16.37 8.89
N THR A 166 -13.40 -16.42 7.81
CA THR A 166 -13.79 -17.67 7.13
C THR A 166 -13.17 -17.86 5.76
N LYS A 167 -12.71 -16.79 5.11
CA LYS A 167 -12.20 -16.87 3.73
C LYS A 167 -11.19 -15.78 3.41
N THR A 168 -10.36 -16.07 2.42
CA THR A 168 -9.48 -15.13 1.73
C THR A 168 -10.06 -14.89 0.34
N THR A 169 -10.15 -13.65 -0.10
CA THR A 169 -10.74 -13.28 -1.41
C THR A 169 -10.01 -12.09 -1.97
N ARG A 170 -9.97 -11.98 -3.30
CA ARG A 170 -9.52 -10.78 -3.99
C ARG A 170 -10.64 -9.74 -4.11
N ASP A 171 -10.30 -8.48 -4.04
CA ASP A 171 -11.19 -7.34 -4.27
C ASP A 171 -10.43 -6.26 -5.03
N VAL A 172 -10.97 -5.84 -6.18
CA VAL A 172 -10.33 -4.85 -7.04
C VAL A 172 -11.26 -3.66 -7.19
N VAL A 173 -10.75 -2.47 -6.92
CA VAL A 173 -11.41 -1.21 -7.25
C VAL A 173 -10.44 -0.32 -8.00
N SER A 174 -10.89 0.27 -9.09
CA SER A 174 -10.07 1.11 -9.95
C SER A 174 -10.69 2.49 -10.16
N SER A 175 -9.84 3.44 -10.52
CA SER A 175 -10.21 4.81 -10.81
C SER A 175 -9.27 5.37 -11.88
N THR A 176 -9.59 6.54 -12.41
CA THR A 176 -8.72 7.27 -13.34
C THR A 176 -8.31 8.60 -12.74
N ARG A 177 -7.24 9.19 -13.25
CA ARG A 177 -6.77 10.51 -12.84
C ARG A 177 -6.53 11.39 -14.07
N GLY A 178 -6.98 12.65 -13.98
CA GLY A 178 -6.78 13.65 -15.00
C GLY A 178 -6.10 14.91 -14.47
N ALA A 179 -5.99 15.93 -15.33
CA ALA A 179 -5.33 17.19 -14.97
C ALA A 179 -5.92 17.85 -13.73
N ALA A 180 -7.25 17.83 -13.56
CA ALA A 180 -7.90 18.41 -12.39
C ALA A 180 -7.50 17.73 -11.07
N ASP A 181 -7.24 16.41 -11.07
CA ASP A 181 -6.79 15.67 -9.90
C ASP A 181 -5.35 16.07 -9.54
N PHE A 182 -4.49 16.28 -10.54
CA PHE A 182 -3.11 16.71 -10.34
C PHE A 182 -3.04 18.16 -9.84
N ASP A 183 -3.89 19.05 -10.37
CA ASP A 183 -4.01 20.42 -9.87
C ASP A 183 -4.50 20.45 -8.42
N ALA A 184 -5.48 19.63 -8.09
CA ALA A 184 -5.98 19.50 -6.72
C ALA A 184 -4.92 18.94 -5.77
N LEU A 185 -4.09 17.97 -6.22
CA LEU A 185 -2.96 17.46 -5.47
C LEU A 185 -1.93 18.56 -5.20
N ALA A 186 -1.51 19.29 -6.24
CA ALA A 186 -0.55 20.39 -6.11
C ALA A 186 -1.04 21.47 -5.13
N ASN A 187 -2.30 21.89 -5.26
CA ASN A 187 -2.92 22.85 -4.34
C ASN A 187 -2.93 22.34 -2.90
N ARG A 188 -3.27 21.07 -2.67
CA ARG A 188 -3.26 20.47 -1.33
C ARG A 188 -1.87 20.48 -0.73
N VAL A 189 -0.84 20.11 -1.51
CA VAL A 189 0.55 20.11 -1.05
C VAL A 189 1.00 21.52 -0.70
N ASN A 190 0.67 22.53 -1.53
CA ASN A 190 0.99 23.94 -1.27
C ASN A 190 0.37 24.43 0.04
N VAL A 191 -0.92 24.13 0.27
CA VAL A 191 -1.60 24.54 1.52
C VAL A 191 -0.95 23.88 2.75
N ILE A 192 -0.67 22.57 2.68
CA ILE A 192 -0.04 21.83 3.78
C ILE A 192 1.37 22.37 4.06
N THR A 193 2.17 22.60 3.03
CA THR A 193 3.53 23.12 3.19
C THR A 193 3.53 24.52 3.81
N HIS A 194 2.66 25.40 3.32
CA HIS A 194 2.53 26.74 3.88
C HIS A 194 2.10 26.70 5.37
N ALA A 195 1.18 25.80 5.72
CA ALA A 195 0.77 25.60 7.12
C ALA A 195 1.95 25.13 7.99
N ILE A 196 2.74 24.17 7.51
CA ILE A 196 3.95 23.69 8.22
C ILE A 196 4.97 24.82 8.40
N GLU A 197 5.26 25.58 7.35
CA GLU A 197 6.26 26.67 7.37
C GLU A 197 5.85 27.84 8.28
N SER A 198 4.55 28.12 8.35
CA SER A 198 4.00 29.14 9.25
C SER A 198 3.77 28.66 10.69
N GLY A 199 4.08 27.39 10.99
CA GLY A 199 3.82 26.78 12.30
C GLY A 199 2.33 26.61 12.63
N THR A 200 1.47 26.63 11.62
CA THR A 200 0.03 26.49 11.78
C THR A 200 -0.37 25.02 11.65
N PHE A 201 -0.79 24.41 12.74
CA PHE A 201 -1.23 23.01 12.78
C PHE A 201 -2.69 22.92 13.24
N THR A 202 -3.53 22.41 12.35
CA THR A 202 -4.93 22.16 12.69
C THR A 202 -5.04 20.82 13.42
N PRO A 203 -5.63 20.79 14.63
CA PRO A 203 -5.90 19.53 15.32
C PRO A 203 -6.76 18.59 14.47
N ALA A 204 -6.53 17.29 14.61
CA ALA A 204 -7.37 16.29 13.94
C ALA A 204 -8.81 16.38 14.45
N THR A 205 -9.77 16.06 13.59
CA THR A 205 -11.18 16.05 13.98
C THR A 205 -11.41 15.04 15.11
N PRO A 206 -11.99 15.44 16.24
CA PRO A 206 -12.34 14.54 17.33
C PRO A 206 -13.20 13.37 16.83
N GLY A 207 -12.98 12.18 17.39
CA GLY A 207 -13.71 10.97 17.01
C GLY A 207 -13.18 10.22 15.79
N THR A 208 -12.15 10.74 15.10
CA THR A 208 -11.41 9.94 14.10
C THR A 208 -10.48 8.95 14.80
N TRP A 209 -10.26 7.77 14.19
CA TRP A 209 -9.49 6.71 14.83
C TRP A 209 -8.03 7.11 15.15
N TRP A 210 -7.44 7.98 14.33
CA TRP A 210 -6.08 8.52 14.55
C TRP A 210 -6.05 9.61 15.65
N CYS A 211 -7.21 10.24 15.98
CA CYS A 211 -7.34 11.15 17.10
C CYS A 211 -7.80 10.39 18.35
N SER A 212 -6.91 9.54 18.86
CA SER A 212 -7.16 8.72 20.04
C SER A 212 -5.86 8.43 20.80
N GLN A 213 -5.97 8.17 22.09
CA GLN A 213 -4.83 7.84 22.94
C GLN A 213 -3.99 6.66 22.39
N LYS A 214 -4.63 5.71 21.71
CA LYS A 214 -3.97 4.53 21.16
C LYS A 214 -3.07 4.84 19.95
N PHE A 215 -3.42 5.85 19.14
CA PHE A 215 -2.76 6.10 17.86
C PHE A 215 -2.05 7.44 17.77
N CYS A 216 -2.43 8.42 18.59
CA CYS A 216 -1.86 9.75 18.53
C CYS A 216 -0.70 9.91 19.51
N GLY A 217 0.52 10.02 19.00
CA GLY A 217 1.71 10.27 19.85
C GLY A 217 1.69 11.62 20.57
N TYR A 218 0.82 12.54 20.18
CA TYR A 218 0.64 13.86 20.79
C TYR A 218 -0.57 13.94 21.73
N TRP A 219 -1.24 12.83 22.01
CA TRP A 219 -2.48 12.81 22.77
C TRP A 219 -2.41 13.53 24.12
N GLY A 220 -1.30 13.39 24.83
CA GLY A 220 -1.10 14.01 26.14
C GLY A 220 -0.68 15.51 26.09
N THR A 221 -0.35 16.04 24.91
CA THR A 221 0.13 17.41 24.72
C THR A 221 -0.72 18.23 23.76
N CYS A 222 -1.67 17.56 23.08
CA CYS A 222 -2.59 18.23 22.17
C CYS A 222 -3.62 19.06 22.98
N PRO A 223 -3.83 20.36 22.66
CA PRO A 223 -4.74 21.23 23.38
C PRO A 223 -6.23 20.80 23.21
#